data_c548b984eca4a03513e1bac4532acbaa
#
_entry.id   c548b984eca4a03513e1bac4532acbaa
#
_cell.length_a   1.000
_cell.length_b   1.000
_cell.length_c   1.000
_cell.angle_alpha   90.00
_cell.angle_beta   90.00
_cell.angle_gamma   90.00
#
_symmetry.space_group_name_H-M   'P 1'
#
loop_
_entity.id
_entity.type
_entity.pdbx_description
1 polymer ?
#
loop_
_entity_poly.entity_id
_entity_poly.type
_entity_poly.pdbx_seq_one_letter_code
_entity_poly.pdbx_strand_id
1 'polypeptide(L)'
;DIRTPINGIMGMLTILEKSGNDGERAKDCLNKINESSKLLLSLVNDVLDMAKLESNTVVFGDESINLDQVCQELTESLSFQAEEKGLHVIGEHDDYSGIYVWSNAVHLKKILMNLFTNSMKYNKVNGFIYMSMRTIERSEDHMTCEFKIKDNGIGMSEEFIKNELFTPFVQADNSPRSDYNGTGLGMPIVKQLVEKMGGTITVESKLGEGSCFTVILPFKIDTNA
;
A
#
# COMPACT_ATOMS: atom_id res chain seq x y z
N ASP A 1 -8.01 -1.10 17.90
CA ASP A 1 -8.68 -0.22 16.93
C ASP A 1 -9.83 -0.85 16.14
N ILE A 2 -10.10 -2.13 16.32
CA ILE A 2 -11.30 -2.81 15.78
C ILE A 2 -12.60 -2.18 16.34
N ARG A 3 -12.58 -1.61 17.54
CA ARG A 3 -13.76 -0.99 18.17
C ARG A 3 -14.26 0.25 17.41
N THR A 4 -13.38 1.04 16.83
CA THR A 4 -13.74 2.31 16.16
C THR A 4 -14.67 2.09 14.97
N PRO A 5 -14.34 1.25 13.95
CA PRO A 5 -15.26 0.99 12.86
C PRO A 5 -16.55 0.28 13.31
N ILE A 6 -16.49 -0.61 14.29
CA ILE A 6 -17.69 -1.25 14.85
C ILE A 6 -18.62 -0.20 15.46
N ASN A 7 -18.09 0.69 16.31
CA ASN A 7 -18.90 1.76 16.91
C ASN A 7 -19.45 2.73 15.85
N GLY A 8 -18.69 2.98 14.78
CA GLY A 8 -19.16 3.74 13.62
C GLY A 8 -20.36 3.10 12.94
N ILE A 9 -20.29 1.80 12.65
CA ILE A 9 -21.40 1.02 12.07
C ILE A 9 -22.62 1.07 12.99
N MET A 10 -22.46 0.77 14.27
CA MET A 10 -23.56 0.78 15.25
C MET A 10 -24.21 2.16 15.41
N GLY A 11 -23.39 3.21 15.42
CA GLY A 11 -23.88 4.59 15.48
C GLY A 11 -24.71 4.97 14.24
N MET A 12 -24.26 4.60 13.04
CA MET A 12 -24.97 4.87 11.79
C MET A 12 -26.28 4.06 11.72
N LEU A 13 -26.29 2.80 12.16
CA LEU A 13 -27.52 2.00 12.26
C LEU A 13 -28.54 2.66 13.19
N THR A 14 -28.11 3.14 14.37
CA THR A 14 -29.00 3.84 15.31
C THR A 14 -29.59 5.13 14.73
N ILE A 15 -28.80 5.87 13.90
CA ILE A 15 -29.26 7.06 13.21
C ILE A 15 -30.26 6.66 12.12
N LEU A 16 -29.99 5.61 11.38
CA LEU A 16 -30.85 5.09 10.31
C LEU A 16 -32.24 4.70 10.85
N GLU A 17 -32.28 3.98 11.99
CA GLU A 17 -33.53 3.59 12.65
C GLU A 17 -34.38 4.79 13.09
N LYS A 18 -33.73 5.93 13.44
CA LYS A 18 -34.41 7.16 13.86
C LYS A 18 -34.75 8.12 12.72
N SER A 19 -34.18 7.92 11.53
CA SER A 19 -34.29 8.88 10.41
C SER A 19 -35.62 8.83 9.64
N GLY A 20 -36.48 7.84 9.88
CA GLY A 20 -37.76 7.71 9.17
C GLY A 20 -37.58 7.61 7.64
N ASN A 21 -38.35 8.39 6.88
CA ASN A 21 -38.36 8.35 5.39
C ASN A 21 -37.38 9.31 4.71
N ASP A 22 -36.35 9.82 5.40
CA ASP A 22 -35.33 10.70 4.80
C ASP A 22 -34.33 9.87 3.98
N GLY A 23 -34.58 9.75 2.69
CA GLY A 23 -33.79 8.93 1.75
C GLY A 23 -32.34 9.40 1.57
N GLU A 24 -32.06 10.72 1.63
CA GLU A 24 -30.69 11.25 1.53
C GLU A 24 -29.86 10.88 2.77
N ARG A 25 -30.44 11.07 3.94
CA ARG A 25 -29.80 10.72 5.21
C ARG A 25 -29.56 9.22 5.34
N ALA A 26 -30.52 8.40 4.87
CA ALA A 26 -30.36 6.96 4.81
C ALA A 26 -29.19 6.55 3.90
N LYS A 27 -29.05 7.18 2.74
CA LYS A 27 -27.96 6.92 1.80
C LYS A 27 -26.61 7.29 2.39
N ASP A 28 -26.49 8.44 3.08
CA ASP A 28 -25.25 8.84 3.77
C ASP A 28 -24.86 7.84 4.86
N CYS A 29 -25.81 7.41 5.70
CA CYS A 29 -25.58 6.40 6.72
C CYS A 29 -25.10 5.06 6.13
N LEU A 30 -25.74 4.59 5.04
CA LEU A 30 -25.34 3.36 4.34
C LEU A 30 -23.92 3.46 3.75
N ASN A 31 -23.56 4.60 3.17
CA ASN A 31 -22.21 4.83 2.67
C ASN A 31 -21.17 4.74 3.80
N LYS A 32 -21.41 5.40 4.93
CA LYS A 32 -20.52 5.36 6.10
C LYS A 32 -20.42 3.97 6.72
N ILE A 33 -21.52 3.20 6.75
CA ILE A 33 -21.50 1.80 7.17
C ILE A 33 -20.62 0.98 6.24
N ASN A 34 -20.76 1.15 4.93
CA ASN A 34 -19.96 0.44 3.93
C ASN A 34 -18.46 0.77 4.05
N GLU A 35 -18.10 2.05 4.22
CA GLU A 35 -16.73 2.49 4.45
C GLU A 35 -16.15 1.90 5.74
N SER A 36 -16.90 1.94 6.85
CA SER A 36 -16.47 1.36 8.13
C SER A 36 -16.32 -0.16 8.05
N SER A 37 -17.17 -0.84 7.29
CA SER A 37 -17.10 -2.28 7.07
C SER A 37 -15.89 -2.67 6.23
N LYS A 38 -15.57 -1.90 5.18
CA LYS A 38 -14.35 -2.08 4.37
C LYS A 38 -13.08 -1.88 5.20
N LEU A 39 -13.06 -0.85 6.05
CA LEU A 39 -11.94 -0.60 6.97
C LEU A 39 -11.77 -1.75 7.95
N LEU A 40 -12.85 -2.26 8.53
CA LEU A 40 -12.80 -3.41 9.45
C LEU A 40 -12.26 -4.66 8.77
N LEU A 41 -12.71 -4.95 7.55
CA LEU A 41 -12.22 -6.09 6.77
C LEU A 41 -10.73 -5.96 6.45
N SER A 42 -10.28 -4.76 6.07
CA SER A 42 -8.85 -4.47 5.85
C SER A 42 -8.03 -4.71 7.12
N LEU A 43 -8.50 -4.21 8.28
CA LEU A 43 -7.84 -4.41 9.58
C LEU A 43 -7.70 -5.90 9.92
N VAL A 44 -8.76 -6.68 9.75
CA VAL A 44 -8.74 -8.12 10.03
C VAL A 44 -7.74 -8.83 9.13
N ASN A 45 -7.74 -8.52 7.83
CA ASN A 45 -6.81 -9.10 6.87
C ASN A 45 -5.36 -8.72 7.20
N ASP A 46 -5.09 -7.45 7.53
CA ASP A 46 -3.75 -6.98 7.89
C ASP A 46 -3.22 -7.66 9.16
N VAL A 47 -4.08 -7.86 10.18
CA VAL A 47 -3.72 -8.59 11.41
C VAL A 47 -3.43 -10.06 11.11
N LEU A 48 -4.24 -10.72 10.27
CA LEU A 48 -4.01 -12.10 9.86
C LEU A 48 -2.71 -12.24 9.06
N ASP A 49 -2.42 -11.31 8.17
CA ASP A 49 -1.18 -11.32 7.41
C ASP A 49 0.04 -11.09 8.31
N MET A 50 -0.05 -10.15 9.26
CA MET A 50 0.99 -9.92 10.25
C MET A 50 1.26 -11.18 11.07
N ALA A 51 0.22 -11.84 11.59
CA ALA A 51 0.34 -13.08 12.38
C ALA A 51 0.97 -14.22 11.55
N LYS A 52 0.60 -14.36 10.28
CA LYS A 52 1.21 -15.33 9.37
C LYS A 52 2.69 -15.01 9.11
N LEU A 53 3.03 -13.74 8.92
CA LEU A 53 4.40 -13.30 8.71
C LEU A 53 5.27 -13.54 9.94
N GLU A 54 4.78 -13.30 11.15
CA GLU A 54 5.50 -13.54 12.41
C GLU A 54 5.70 -15.03 12.70
N SER A 55 4.71 -15.87 12.40
CA SER A 55 4.79 -17.31 12.67
C SER A 55 5.69 -18.09 11.71
N ASN A 56 6.31 -17.43 10.72
CA ASN A 56 7.07 -18.08 9.64
C ASN A 56 6.29 -19.20 8.89
N THR A 57 4.96 -19.21 9.01
CA THR A 57 4.10 -20.19 8.32
C THR A 57 3.76 -19.77 6.89
N VAL A 58 4.14 -18.57 6.48
CA VAL A 58 4.02 -18.15 5.09
C VAL A 58 5.01 -18.97 4.27
N VAL A 59 4.48 -19.97 3.57
CA VAL A 59 5.21 -20.59 2.48
C VAL A 59 5.26 -19.56 1.37
N PHE A 60 6.43 -18.96 1.16
CA PHE A 60 6.69 -18.20 -0.05
C PHE A 60 6.82 -19.23 -1.17
N GLY A 61 5.67 -19.72 -1.67
CA GLY A 61 5.64 -20.49 -2.88
C GLY A 61 5.99 -19.55 -4.02
N ASP A 62 7.21 -19.65 -4.51
CA ASP A 62 7.59 -18.92 -5.69
C ASP A 62 6.88 -19.55 -6.90
N GLU A 63 6.18 -18.72 -7.63
CA GLU A 63 5.61 -19.05 -8.93
C GLU A 63 6.35 -18.27 -10.03
N SER A 64 6.36 -18.80 -11.24
CA SER A 64 6.91 -18.08 -12.38
C SER A 64 5.96 -16.95 -12.76
N ILE A 65 6.37 -15.72 -12.53
CA ILE A 65 5.56 -14.53 -12.79
C ILE A 65 6.19 -13.67 -13.89
N ASN A 66 5.34 -13.12 -14.75
CA ASN A 66 5.76 -12.13 -15.74
C ASN A 66 5.82 -10.75 -15.05
N LEU A 67 7.02 -10.18 -14.92
CA LEU A 67 7.22 -8.88 -14.27
C LEU A 67 6.51 -7.73 -15.01
N ASP A 68 6.54 -7.77 -16.35
CA ASP A 68 5.91 -6.75 -17.18
C ASP A 68 4.40 -6.72 -16.93
N GLN A 69 3.76 -7.89 -16.95
CA GLN A 69 2.33 -8.00 -16.65
C GLN A 69 1.97 -7.49 -15.25
N VAL A 70 2.76 -7.83 -14.21
CA VAL A 70 2.52 -7.37 -12.84
C VAL A 70 2.61 -5.84 -12.76
N CYS A 71 3.60 -5.24 -13.44
CA CYS A 71 3.77 -3.78 -13.45
C CYS A 71 2.66 -3.07 -14.21
N GLN A 72 2.24 -3.59 -15.36
CA GLN A 72 1.14 -3.01 -16.15
C GLN A 72 -0.17 -3.04 -15.38
N GLU A 73 -0.57 -4.21 -14.85
CA GLU A 73 -1.81 -4.36 -14.08
C GLU A 73 -1.86 -3.39 -12.88
N LEU A 74 -0.74 -3.22 -12.19
CA LEU A 74 -0.64 -2.28 -11.07
C LEU A 74 -0.76 -0.84 -11.55
N THR A 75 0.01 -0.45 -12.56
CA THR A 75 0.03 0.93 -13.06
C THR A 75 -1.34 1.35 -13.56
N GLU A 76 -2.03 0.52 -14.33
CA GLU A 76 -3.37 0.80 -14.83
C GLU A 76 -4.40 0.97 -13.70
N SER A 77 -4.42 0.01 -12.76
CA SER A 77 -5.37 0.05 -11.63
C SER A 77 -5.14 1.27 -10.73
N LEU A 78 -3.88 1.62 -10.48
CA LEU A 78 -3.52 2.68 -9.56
C LEU A 78 -3.63 4.07 -10.20
N SER A 79 -3.36 4.20 -11.50
CA SER A 79 -3.52 5.46 -12.23
C SER A 79 -4.98 5.90 -12.23
N PHE A 80 -5.91 4.98 -12.49
CA PHE A 80 -7.34 5.28 -12.45
C PHE A 80 -7.78 5.81 -11.07
N GLN A 81 -7.37 5.14 -9.99
CA GLN A 81 -7.72 5.56 -8.63
C GLN A 81 -7.10 6.92 -8.25
N ALA A 82 -5.90 7.22 -8.73
CA ALA A 82 -5.23 8.49 -8.49
C ALA A 82 -5.90 9.64 -9.25
N GLU A 83 -6.30 9.42 -10.50
CA GLU A 83 -7.02 10.39 -11.33
C GLU A 83 -8.37 10.78 -10.71
N GLU A 84 -9.12 9.82 -10.15
CA GLU A 84 -10.36 10.11 -9.41
C GLU A 84 -10.14 11.05 -8.21
N LYS A 85 -8.92 11.06 -7.65
CA LYS A 85 -8.50 11.97 -6.56
C LYS A 85 -7.81 13.24 -7.05
N GLY A 86 -7.75 13.46 -8.38
CA GLY A 86 -7.08 14.61 -8.98
C GLY A 86 -5.55 14.59 -8.83
N LEU A 87 -4.95 13.40 -8.73
CA LEU A 87 -3.51 13.22 -8.68
C LEU A 87 -2.95 12.82 -10.05
N HIS A 88 -1.73 13.28 -10.36
CA HIS A 88 -1.05 12.91 -11.59
C HIS A 88 -0.07 11.76 -11.32
N VAL A 89 -0.20 10.68 -12.09
CA VAL A 89 0.72 9.52 -12.00
C VAL A 89 1.69 9.56 -13.17
N ILE A 90 2.96 9.38 -12.87
CA ILE A 90 4.05 9.26 -13.85
C ILE A 90 4.70 7.92 -13.60
N GLY A 91 4.63 7.01 -14.57
CA GLY A 91 5.22 5.67 -14.50
C GLY A 91 6.38 5.52 -15.47
N GLU A 92 7.49 4.95 -15.01
CA GLU A 92 8.64 4.57 -15.84
C GLU A 92 9.11 3.18 -15.45
N HIS A 93 9.41 2.34 -16.41
CA HIS A 93 10.02 1.04 -16.15
C HIS A 93 10.95 0.64 -17.30
N ASP A 94 11.93 -0.20 -16.99
CA ASP A 94 12.75 -0.85 -17.99
C ASP A 94 11.89 -1.81 -18.83
N ASP A 95 12.40 -2.26 -19.95
CA ASP A 95 11.73 -3.28 -20.77
C ASP A 95 11.89 -4.66 -20.10
N TYR A 96 10.77 -5.19 -19.62
CA TYR A 96 10.67 -6.52 -19.01
C TYR A 96 9.93 -7.52 -19.88
N SER A 97 9.73 -7.21 -21.17
CA SER A 97 9.03 -8.09 -22.11
C SER A 97 9.68 -9.48 -22.15
N GLY A 98 8.88 -10.51 -21.88
CA GLY A 98 9.35 -11.90 -21.85
C GLY A 98 10.26 -12.24 -20.68
N ILE A 99 10.36 -11.40 -19.66
CA ILE A 99 11.11 -11.71 -18.44
C ILE A 99 10.17 -12.31 -17.40
N TYR A 100 10.43 -13.57 -17.09
CA TYR A 100 9.76 -14.30 -16.03
C TYR A 100 10.71 -14.50 -14.85
N VAL A 101 10.19 -14.36 -13.65
CA VAL A 101 10.96 -14.55 -12.41
C VAL A 101 10.20 -15.41 -11.41
N TRP A 102 10.95 -16.16 -10.62
CA TRP A 102 10.41 -16.89 -9.48
C TRP A 102 10.13 -15.92 -8.34
N SER A 103 8.86 -15.71 -8.00
CA SER A 103 8.43 -14.85 -6.93
C SER A 103 6.98 -15.13 -6.51
N ASN A 104 6.49 -14.35 -5.53
CA ASN A 104 5.08 -14.37 -5.14
C ASN A 104 4.39 -13.08 -5.60
N ALA A 105 3.54 -13.18 -6.64
CA ALA A 105 2.84 -12.04 -7.23
C ALA A 105 1.95 -11.31 -6.21
N VAL A 106 1.30 -12.04 -5.29
CA VAL A 106 0.41 -11.46 -4.27
C VAL A 106 1.21 -10.58 -3.29
N HIS A 107 2.38 -11.06 -2.85
CA HIS A 107 3.23 -10.30 -1.94
C HIS A 107 3.85 -9.08 -2.62
N LEU A 108 4.35 -9.24 -3.85
CA LEU A 108 4.88 -8.12 -4.64
C LEU A 108 3.81 -7.04 -4.86
N LYS A 109 2.62 -7.44 -5.32
CA LYS A 109 1.49 -6.52 -5.48
C LYS A 109 1.13 -5.86 -4.15
N LYS A 110 1.11 -6.59 -3.04
CA LYS A 110 0.79 -6.03 -1.72
C LYS A 110 1.79 -4.96 -1.28
N ILE A 111 3.09 -5.18 -1.50
CA ILE A 111 4.14 -4.18 -1.22
C ILE A 111 3.86 -2.90 -2.00
N LEU A 112 3.76 -3.01 -3.33
CA LEU A 112 3.61 -1.85 -4.21
C LEU A 112 2.29 -1.10 -3.99
N MET A 113 1.19 -1.84 -3.78
CA MET A 113 -0.12 -1.27 -3.46
C MET A 113 -0.10 -0.46 -2.16
N ASN A 114 0.52 -0.98 -1.08
CA ASN A 114 0.61 -0.25 0.18
C ASN A 114 1.40 1.05 0.04
N LEU A 115 2.53 1.02 -0.65
CA LEU A 115 3.34 2.21 -0.88
C LEU A 115 2.59 3.25 -1.72
N PHE A 116 1.94 2.81 -2.80
CA PHE A 116 1.21 3.71 -3.68
C PHE A 116 -0.03 4.30 -3.00
N THR A 117 -0.82 3.49 -2.30
CA THR A 117 -2.01 3.98 -1.58
C THR A 117 -1.63 4.96 -0.46
N ASN A 118 -0.48 4.78 0.19
CA ASN A 118 0.07 5.77 1.11
C ASN A 118 0.41 7.08 0.39
N SER A 119 1.08 7.01 -0.77
CA SER A 119 1.39 8.18 -1.59
C SER A 119 0.14 8.91 -2.08
N MET A 120 -0.96 8.19 -2.37
CA MET A 120 -2.27 8.81 -2.69
C MET A 120 -2.91 9.45 -1.47
N LYS A 121 -2.86 8.76 -0.33
CA LYS A 121 -3.56 9.15 0.90
C LYS A 121 -2.96 10.41 1.52
N TYR A 122 -1.64 10.49 1.54
CA TYR A 122 -0.90 11.59 2.16
C TYR A 122 -0.42 12.64 1.15
N ASN A 123 -1.02 12.67 -0.03
CA ASN A 123 -0.71 13.66 -1.05
C ASN A 123 -1.47 14.97 -0.82
N LYS A 124 -1.06 15.99 -1.54
CA LYS A 124 -1.78 17.27 -1.64
C LYS A 124 -2.69 17.29 -2.86
N VAL A 125 -3.65 18.19 -2.87
CA VAL A 125 -4.54 18.43 -4.02
C VAL A 125 -3.70 18.78 -5.26
N ASN A 126 -4.00 18.15 -6.40
CA ASN A 126 -3.25 18.28 -7.65
C ASN A 126 -1.76 17.89 -7.51
N GLY A 127 -1.47 16.98 -6.59
CA GLY A 127 -0.13 16.43 -6.41
C GLY A 127 0.23 15.43 -7.50
N PHE A 128 1.45 14.89 -7.42
CA PHE A 128 1.90 13.83 -8.32
C PHE A 128 2.42 12.62 -7.53
N ILE A 129 2.41 11.47 -8.20
CA ILE A 129 3.07 10.25 -7.77
C ILE A 129 3.93 9.76 -8.94
N TYR A 130 5.22 9.64 -8.69
CA TYR A 130 6.16 9.06 -9.62
C TYR A 130 6.46 7.63 -9.20
N MET A 131 6.32 6.69 -10.14
CA MET A 131 6.66 5.28 -9.95
C MET A 131 7.75 4.90 -10.93
N SER A 132 8.78 4.22 -10.46
CA SER A 132 9.74 3.60 -11.37
C SER A 132 10.10 2.19 -10.95
N MET A 133 10.37 1.34 -11.94
CA MET A 133 10.96 0.02 -11.77
C MET A 133 12.18 -0.09 -12.69
N ARG A 134 13.33 -0.39 -12.09
CA ARG A 134 14.60 -0.48 -12.82
C ARG A 134 15.38 -1.73 -12.38
N THR A 135 16.07 -2.33 -13.33
CA THR A 135 17.04 -3.38 -13.04
C THR A 135 18.35 -2.72 -12.64
N ILE A 136 18.81 -2.97 -11.41
CA ILE A 136 20.09 -2.44 -10.91
C ILE A 136 21.23 -3.45 -11.05
N GLU A 137 20.91 -4.75 -11.10
CA GLU A 137 21.87 -5.83 -11.32
C GLU A 137 21.20 -6.97 -12.05
N ARG A 138 21.91 -7.62 -12.99
CA ARG A 138 21.40 -8.77 -13.75
C ARG A 138 22.53 -9.73 -14.13
N SER A 139 22.29 -11.02 -13.92
CA SER A 139 23.08 -12.14 -14.42
C SER A 139 22.22 -13.04 -15.33
N GLU A 140 22.69 -14.24 -15.68
CA GLU A 140 21.93 -15.20 -16.48
C GLU A 140 20.72 -15.75 -15.73
N ASP A 141 20.82 -15.94 -14.41
CA ASP A 141 19.83 -16.63 -13.58
C ASP A 141 19.25 -15.76 -12.45
N HIS A 142 19.76 -14.55 -12.25
CA HIS A 142 19.31 -13.65 -11.21
C HIS A 142 19.21 -12.20 -11.71
N MET A 143 18.29 -11.45 -11.13
CA MET A 143 18.21 -10.01 -11.31
C MET A 143 17.80 -9.32 -10.01
N THR A 144 18.24 -8.09 -9.82
CA THR A 144 17.83 -7.24 -8.70
C THR A 144 17.12 -6.02 -9.26
N CYS A 145 15.90 -5.80 -8.80
CA CYS A 145 15.08 -4.67 -9.22
C CYS A 145 14.95 -3.64 -8.12
N GLU A 146 15.01 -2.38 -8.50
CA GLU A 146 14.63 -1.23 -7.69
C GLU A 146 13.22 -0.79 -8.07
N PHE A 147 12.33 -0.74 -7.07
CA PHE A 147 11.00 -0.12 -7.16
C PHE A 147 11.02 1.17 -6.38
N LYS A 148 10.71 2.27 -7.02
CA LYS A 148 10.69 3.59 -6.40
C LYS A 148 9.31 4.21 -6.52
N ILE A 149 8.75 4.66 -5.40
CA ILE A 149 7.49 5.41 -5.36
C ILE A 149 7.76 6.72 -4.65
N LYS A 150 7.61 7.82 -5.39
CA LYS A 150 7.85 9.17 -4.90
C LYS A 150 6.60 10.01 -5.06
N ASP A 151 6.26 10.74 -4.02
CA ASP A 151 5.16 11.71 -4.00
C ASP A 151 5.67 13.12 -3.60
N ASN A 152 4.85 14.12 -3.84
CA ASN A 152 5.07 15.48 -3.36
C ASN A 152 4.06 15.89 -2.28
N GLY A 153 3.61 14.93 -1.47
CA GLY A 153 2.63 15.10 -0.42
C GLY A 153 3.13 15.86 0.81
N ILE A 154 2.54 15.53 1.97
CA ILE A 154 2.84 16.22 3.24
C ILE A 154 4.22 15.86 3.81
N GLY A 155 4.81 14.75 3.39
CA GLY A 155 6.08 14.26 3.94
C GLY A 155 6.01 13.82 5.40
N MET A 156 7.17 13.43 5.94
CA MET A 156 7.33 12.92 7.30
C MET A 156 8.53 13.57 7.99
N SER A 157 8.50 13.63 9.33
CA SER A 157 9.66 14.04 10.12
C SER A 157 10.72 12.93 10.21
N GLU A 158 11.99 13.31 10.38
CA GLU A 158 13.07 12.33 10.57
C GLU A 158 12.85 11.45 11.81
N GLU A 159 12.30 12.04 12.88
CA GLU A 159 11.99 11.32 14.12
C GLU A 159 10.96 10.20 13.88
N PHE A 160 9.88 10.51 13.16
CA PHE A 160 8.86 9.53 12.80
C PHE A 160 9.43 8.41 11.92
N ILE A 161 10.23 8.75 10.91
CA ILE A 161 10.85 7.75 10.02
C ILE A 161 11.73 6.78 10.81
N LYS A 162 12.57 7.30 11.73
CA LYS A 162 13.51 6.49 12.49
C LYS A 162 12.85 5.58 13.53
N ASN A 163 11.82 6.08 14.21
CA ASN A 163 11.32 5.43 15.42
C ASN A 163 9.94 4.78 15.24
N GLU A 164 9.12 5.25 14.31
CA GLU A 164 7.69 4.97 14.31
C GLU A 164 7.15 4.39 13.00
N LEU A 165 7.70 4.76 11.84
CA LEU A 165 7.15 4.43 10.52
C LEU A 165 6.83 2.94 10.32
N PHE A 166 7.67 2.06 10.85
CA PHE A 166 7.52 0.60 10.73
C PHE A 166 6.98 -0.06 12.00
N THR A 167 6.52 0.74 12.97
CA THR A 167 5.90 0.24 14.21
C THR A 167 4.43 -0.04 13.98
N PRO A 168 3.92 -1.24 14.33
CA PRO A 168 2.51 -1.56 14.15
C PRO A 168 1.58 -0.61 14.90
N PHE A 169 0.45 -0.26 14.26
CA PHE A 169 -0.61 0.61 14.79
C PHE A 169 -0.23 2.07 15.03
N VAL A 170 0.94 2.52 14.58
CA VAL A 170 1.39 3.91 14.70
C VAL A 170 1.08 4.68 13.41
N GLN A 171 0.67 5.94 13.55
CA GLN A 171 0.41 6.87 12.45
C GLN A 171 1.02 8.24 12.80
N ALA A 172 1.50 8.96 11.78
CA ALA A 172 2.15 10.26 11.96
C ALA A 172 1.22 11.35 12.54
N ASP A 173 -0.08 11.22 12.31
CA ASP A 173 -1.11 12.10 12.87
C ASP A 173 -2.24 11.26 13.48
N ASN A 174 -2.28 11.24 14.81
CA ASN A 174 -3.31 10.57 15.60
C ASN A 174 -4.44 11.53 16.02
N SER A 175 -4.56 12.72 15.39
CA SER A 175 -5.62 13.65 15.74
C SER A 175 -7.00 13.09 15.35
N PRO A 176 -8.04 13.26 16.20
CA PRO A 176 -9.41 12.79 15.89
C PRO A 176 -10.04 13.46 14.67
N ARG A 177 -9.37 14.48 14.10
CA ARG A 177 -9.79 15.25 12.93
C ARG A 177 -8.99 14.93 11.69
N SER A 178 -8.05 13.96 11.74
CA SER A 178 -7.33 13.59 10.53
C SER A 178 -8.29 12.85 9.60
N ASP A 179 -8.48 13.39 8.40
CA ASP A 179 -9.23 12.73 7.31
C ASP A 179 -8.51 11.45 6.81
N TYR A 180 -7.38 11.11 7.42
CA TYR A 180 -6.50 10.03 7.01
C TYR A 180 -6.76 8.74 7.80
N ASN A 181 -7.88 8.07 7.52
CA ASN A 181 -8.17 6.75 8.09
C ASN A 181 -7.19 5.67 7.59
N GLY A 182 -6.56 4.93 8.50
CA GLY A 182 -5.67 3.82 8.18
C GLY A 182 -5.48 2.88 9.36
N THR A 183 -4.94 1.69 9.09
CA THR A 183 -4.73 0.65 10.10
C THR A 183 -3.44 0.84 10.90
N GLY A 184 -2.47 1.58 10.34
CA GLY A 184 -1.11 1.63 10.87
C GLY A 184 -0.33 0.32 10.69
N LEU A 185 -0.86 -0.64 9.92
CA LEU A 185 -0.23 -1.94 9.67
C LEU A 185 0.43 -2.04 8.29
N GLY A 186 0.07 -1.18 7.36
CA GLY A 186 0.59 -1.27 5.98
C GLY A 186 2.10 -1.23 5.88
N MET A 187 2.77 -0.26 6.54
CA MET A 187 4.23 -0.13 6.49
C MET A 187 4.99 -1.23 7.23
N PRO A 188 4.59 -1.67 8.44
CA PRO A 188 5.14 -2.87 9.07
C PRO A 188 5.04 -4.12 8.18
N ILE A 189 3.89 -4.35 7.52
CA ILE A 189 3.70 -5.48 6.60
C ILE A 189 4.63 -5.36 5.40
N VAL A 190 4.75 -4.17 4.79
CA VAL A 190 5.68 -3.94 3.68
C VAL A 190 7.10 -4.30 4.08
N LYS A 191 7.59 -3.81 5.23
CA LYS A 191 8.93 -4.10 5.71
C LYS A 191 9.18 -5.59 5.86
N GLN A 192 8.27 -6.29 6.54
CA GLN A 192 8.39 -7.74 6.75
C GLN A 192 8.34 -8.53 5.43
N LEU A 193 7.47 -8.17 4.49
CA LEU A 193 7.42 -8.82 3.18
C LEU A 193 8.72 -8.62 2.40
N VAL A 194 9.23 -7.39 2.34
CA VAL A 194 10.49 -7.07 1.66
C VAL A 194 11.66 -7.85 2.28
N GLU A 195 11.78 -7.88 3.60
CA GLU A 195 12.83 -8.63 4.30
C GLU A 195 12.73 -10.14 4.03
N LYS A 196 11.53 -10.71 4.03
CA LYS A 196 11.31 -12.12 3.73
C LYS A 196 11.54 -12.49 2.26
N MET A 197 11.38 -11.54 1.34
CA MET A 197 11.76 -11.69 -0.07
C MET A 197 13.26 -11.44 -0.31
N GLY A 198 14.05 -11.28 0.77
CA GLY A 198 15.50 -11.06 0.69
C GLY A 198 15.90 -9.66 0.24
N GLY A 199 14.99 -8.71 0.28
CA GLY A 199 15.20 -7.35 -0.18
C GLY A 199 15.42 -6.33 0.95
N THR A 200 15.43 -5.06 0.56
CA THR A 200 15.57 -3.92 1.47
C THR A 200 14.59 -2.82 1.11
N ILE A 201 14.16 -2.05 2.12
CA ILE A 201 13.35 -0.84 1.93
C ILE A 201 14.03 0.35 2.59
N THR A 202 14.11 1.46 1.88
CA THR A 202 14.59 2.75 2.40
C THR A 202 13.57 3.84 2.15
N VAL A 203 13.64 4.89 2.95
CA VAL A 203 12.69 6.02 2.90
C VAL A 203 13.45 7.33 3.03
N GLU A 204 13.21 8.23 2.10
CA GLU A 204 13.63 9.62 2.14
C GLU A 204 12.38 10.49 2.18
N SER A 205 12.24 11.35 3.18
CA SER A 205 11.09 12.23 3.29
C SER A 205 11.42 13.49 4.07
N LYS A 206 10.70 14.56 3.77
CA LYS A 206 10.79 15.83 4.50
C LYS A 206 9.41 16.49 4.57
N LEU A 207 9.07 17.01 5.71
CA LEU A 207 7.78 17.69 5.94
C LEU A 207 7.56 18.80 4.89
N GLY A 208 6.40 18.75 4.23
CA GLY A 208 5.98 19.68 3.19
C GLY A 208 6.55 19.42 1.80
N GLU A 209 7.53 18.50 1.64
CA GLU A 209 8.19 18.19 0.37
C GLU A 209 7.76 16.86 -0.24
N GLY A 210 7.19 15.94 0.57
CA GLY A 210 6.75 14.63 0.16
C GLY A 210 7.66 13.51 0.61
N SER A 211 7.48 12.32 0.05
CA SER A 211 8.22 11.11 0.43
C SER A 211 8.69 10.33 -0.80
N CYS A 212 9.77 9.59 -0.63
CA CYS A 212 10.30 8.67 -1.62
C CYS A 212 10.60 7.33 -0.93
N PHE A 213 9.88 6.29 -1.31
CA PHE A 213 10.12 4.92 -0.87
C PHE A 213 10.88 4.18 -1.95
N THR A 214 11.97 3.52 -1.58
CA THR A 214 12.77 2.70 -2.47
C THR A 214 12.82 1.28 -1.92
N VAL A 215 12.35 0.31 -2.71
CA VAL A 215 12.37 -1.12 -2.41
C VAL A 215 13.30 -1.79 -3.39
N ILE A 216 14.25 -2.58 -2.89
CA ILE A 216 15.16 -3.38 -3.70
C ILE A 216 14.84 -4.85 -3.44
N LEU A 217 14.54 -5.60 -4.50
CA LEU A 217 14.19 -7.02 -4.43
C LEU A 217 15.07 -7.83 -5.38
N PRO A 218 15.70 -8.91 -4.88
CA PRO A 218 16.36 -9.90 -5.71
C PRO A 218 15.32 -10.89 -6.26
N PHE A 219 15.49 -11.31 -7.50
CA PHE A 219 14.68 -12.31 -8.16
C PHE A 219 15.55 -13.35 -8.83
N LYS A 220 15.12 -14.60 -8.80
CA LYS A 220 15.66 -15.65 -9.66
C LYS A 220 14.92 -15.62 -11.01
N ILE A 221 15.65 -15.55 -12.11
CA ILE A 221 15.05 -15.55 -13.47
C ILE A 221 14.58 -16.99 -13.79
N ASP A 222 13.38 -17.11 -14.33
CA ASP A 222 12.91 -18.37 -14.89
C ASP A 222 13.42 -18.50 -16.33
N THR A 223 14.48 -19.25 -16.49
CA THR A 223 15.12 -19.48 -17.81
C THR A 223 14.38 -20.50 -18.68
N ASN A 224 13.29 -21.09 -18.20
CA ASN A 224 12.50 -22.09 -18.90
C ASN A 224 11.11 -21.59 -19.35
N ALA A 225 10.78 -20.32 -19.07
CA ALA A 225 9.50 -19.72 -19.42
C ALA A 225 9.45 -19.21 -20.85
#